data_19ba62ed099f490ae07abdac29c589df
#
_entry.id   19ba62ed099f490ae07abdac29c589df
#
_cell.length_a   1.000
_cell.length_b   1.000
_cell.length_c   1.000
_cell.angle_alpha   90.00
_cell.angle_beta   90.00
_cell.angle_gamma   90.00
#
_symmetry.space_group_name_H-M   'P 1'
#
loop_
_entity.id
_entity.type
_entity.pdbx_description
1 polymer ?
#
loop_
_entity_poly.entity_id
_entity_poly.type
_entity_poly.pdbx_seq_one_letter_code
_entity_poly.pdbx_strand_id
1 'polypeptide(L)'
;FAYPCGNTYLGRDKKIKSYVPVVRKLFSTGRTFADISSNDLDLDFARLSCVIMDNKDFKSIKSQIEHAREQGKWLILGGHEIGHKEIKTDYLTNIEMLEELLDYIKNPTNKIWTAPVGEIASYIKVNNKN
;
A
#
# COMPACT_ATOMS: atom_id res chain seq x y z
N PHE A 1 6.04 9.75 0.77
CA PHE A 1 5.03 10.61 0.15
C PHE A 1 3.82 9.78 -0.29
N ALA A 2 2.60 10.29 -0.10
CA ALA A 2 1.39 9.71 -0.65
C ALA A 2 0.82 10.67 -1.71
N TYR A 3 0.65 10.16 -2.92
CA TYR A 3 0.06 10.95 -3.99
C TYR A 3 -1.41 11.25 -3.67
N PRO A 4 -1.82 12.54 -3.63
CA PRO A 4 -3.23 12.89 -3.42
C PRO A 4 -4.13 12.19 -4.44
N CYS A 5 -5.13 11.46 -3.95
CA CYS A 5 -6.03 10.62 -4.78
C CYS A 5 -5.27 9.64 -5.72
N GLY A 6 -4.04 9.27 -5.39
CA GLY A 6 -3.18 8.44 -6.25
C GLY A 6 -2.67 9.10 -7.52
N ASN A 7 -3.00 10.36 -7.77
CA ASN A 7 -2.71 11.06 -9.01
C ASN A 7 -1.24 11.49 -9.06
N THR A 8 -0.53 11.05 -10.10
CA THR A 8 0.89 11.35 -10.33
C THR A 8 1.13 12.49 -11.32
N TYR A 9 0.07 13.15 -11.78
CA TYR A 9 0.10 14.22 -12.79
C TYR A 9 -0.61 15.47 -12.29
N LEU A 10 -0.13 16.62 -12.74
CA LEU A 10 -0.73 17.94 -12.53
C LEU A 10 -1.05 18.58 -13.90
N GLY A 11 -2.03 19.49 -13.89
CA GLY A 11 -2.42 20.26 -15.08
C GLY A 11 -3.64 19.68 -15.79
N ARG A 12 -4.00 20.30 -16.92
CA ARG A 12 -5.15 19.92 -17.78
C ARG A 12 -4.71 19.91 -19.24
N ASP A 13 -5.35 19.06 -20.02
CA ASP A 13 -5.16 18.95 -21.47
C ASP A 13 -3.68 18.80 -21.86
N LYS A 14 -3.22 19.60 -22.81
CA LYS A 14 -1.81 19.62 -23.30
C LYS A 14 -0.77 20.10 -22.27
N LYS A 15 -1.22 20.58 -21.09
CA LYS A 15 -0.35 21.05 -19.99
C LYS A 15 -0.20 20.02 -18.86
N ILE A 16 -0.59 18.78 -19.07
CA ILE A 16 -0.41 17.70 -18.11
C ILE A 16 1.09 17.40 -17.97
N LYS A 17 1.57 17.42 -16.73
CA LYS A 17 2.96 17.09 -16.37
C LYS A 17 3.01 16.14 -15.20
N SER A 18 3.87 15.12 -15.27
CA SER A 18 4.16 14.27 -14.14
C SER A 18 5.01 14.99 -13.10
N TYR A 19 4.64 14.86 -11.81
CA TYR A 19 5.47 15.31 -10.69
C TYR A 19 6.20 14.19 -9.96
N VAL A 20 6.15 12.96 -10.47
CA VAL A 20 6.96 11.83 -10.00
C VAL A 20 8.44 12.16 -9.90
N PRO A 21 9.08 12.88 -10.86
CA PRO A 21 10.48 13.27 -10.73
C PRO A 21 10.78 14.14 -9.50
N VAL A 22 9.83 15.00 -9.12
CA VAL A 22 9.95 15.83 -7.91
C VAL A 22 9.88 14.97 -6.65
N VAL A 23 8.90 14.04 -6.58
CA VAL A 23 8.77 13.10 -5.47
C VAL A 23 10.03 12.23 -5.35
N ARG A 24 10.55 11.69 -6.44
CA ARG A 24 11.79 10.89 -6.46
C ARG A 24 13.01 11.65 -5.91
N LYS A 25 13.06 12.95 -6.14
CA LYS A 25 14.17 13.81 -5.66
C LYS A 25 14.06 14.12 -4.17
N LEU A 26 12.84 14.30 -3.65
CA LEU A 26 12.60 14.84 -2.32
C LEU A 26 12.25 13.78 -1.26
N PHE A 27 11.77 12.61 -1.67
CA PHE A 27 11.26 11.57 -0.77
C PHE A 27 11.90 10.23 -1.07
N SER A 28 12.05 9.40 -0.04
CA SER A 28 12.55 8.02 -0.17
C SER A 28 11.59 7.11 -0.91
N THR A 29 10.28 7.38 -0.78
CA THR A 29 9.19 6.63 -1.43
C THR A 29 8.03 7.55 -1.80
N GLY A 30 7.28 7.15 -2.83
CA GLY A 30 5.99 7.72 -3.19
C GLY A 30 4.98 6.61 -3.48
N ARG A 31 3.83 6.59 -2.80
CA ARG A 31 2.78 5.61 -3.04
C ARG A 31 1.60 6.21 -3.79
N THR A 32 1.12 5.50 -4.77
CA THR A 32 -0.16 5.74 -5.44
C THR A 32 -1.33 5.25 -4.58
N PHE A 33 -2.50 5.11 -5.14
CA PHE A 33 -3.70 4.71 -4.42
C PHE A 33 -4.64 3.91 -5.33
N ALA A 34 -5.45 3.03 -4.73
CA ALA A 34 -6.44 2.23 -5.43
C ALA A 34 -5.88 1.22 -6.44
N ASP A 35 -4.67 0.75 -6.22
CA ASP A 35 -4.13 -0.36 -6.98
C ASP A 35 -4.66 -1.69 -6.44
N ILE A 36 -4.71 -2.67 -7.32
CA ILE A 36 -5.20 -4.02 -7.01
C ILE A 36 -4.06 -5.03 -6.83
N SER A 37 -2.83 -4.57 -6.93
CA SER A 37 -1.65 -5.44 -6.96
C SER A 37 -0.62 -5.08 -5.90
N SER A 38 0.14 -6.09 -5.50
CA SER A 38 1.37 -5.96 -4.74
C SER A 38 2.50 -5.44 -5.61
N ASN A 39 3.54 -4.91 -4.97
CA ASN A 39 4.74 -4.41 -5.65
C ASN A 39 5.72 -5.57 -5.91
N ASP A 40 6.28 -5.61 -7.10
CA ASP A 40 7.44 -6.45 -7.41
C ASP A 40 8.70 -5.91 -6.68
N LEU A 41 9.76 -6.69 -6.59
CA LEU A 41 11.01 -6.24 -5.96
C LEU A 41 11.85 -5.34 -6.88
N ASP A 42 11.66 -5.43 -8.21
CA ASP A 42 12.19 -4.47 -9.20
C ASP A 42 11.17 -3.35 -9.42
N LEU A 43 11.11 -2.40 -8.49
CA LEU A 43 10.03 -1.42 -8.38
C LEU A 43 10.53 0.03 -8.49
N ASP A 44 9.66 0.90 -8.98
CA ASP A 44 9.86 2.35 -8.88
C ASP A 44 9.44 2.86 -7.49
N PHE A 45 10.40 3.09 -6.60
CA PHE A 45 10.13 3.59 -5.25
C PHE A 45 9.36 4.92 -5.21
N ALA A 46 9.36 5.68 -6.30
CA ALA A 46 8.55 6.90 -6.41
C ALA A 46 7.10 6.63 -6.88
N ARG A 47 6.73 5.36 -7.17
CA ARG A 47 5.39 4.98 -7.66
C ARG A 47 4.95 3.63 -7.12
N LEU A 48 5.01 3.44 -5.82
CA LEU A 48 4.58 2.20 -5.18
C LEU A 48 3.06 2.05 -5.25
N SER A 49 2.60 0.84 -5.56
CA SER A 49 1.19 0.46 -5.50
C SER A 49 0.71 0.34 -4.06
N CYS A 50 -0.56 0.68 -3.81
CA CYS A 50 -1.20 0.59 -2.50
C CYS A 50 -2.62 0.01 -2.65
N VAL A 51 -2.87 -1.10 -2.00
CA VAL A 51 -4.18 -1.76 -1.96
C VAL A 51 -5.04 -1.12 -0.87
N ILE A 52 -6.31 -0.84 -1.21
CA ILE A 52 -7.25 -0.18 -0.31
C ILE A 52 -8.00 -1.21 0.52
N MET A 53 -8.06 -0.95 1.83
CA MET A 53 -8.80 -1.77 2.79
C MET A 53 -10.25 -1.33 2.98
N ASP A 54 -10.59 -0.10 2.57
CA ASP A 54 -11.93 0.46 2.79
C ASP A 54 -13.01 -0.42 2.18
N ASN A 55 -14.06 -0.68 2.96
CA ASN A 55 -15.19 -1.53 2.62
C ASN A 55 -14.82 -2.96 2.15
N LYS A 56 -13.64 -3.43 2.54
CA LYS A 56 -13.22 -4.83 2.31
C LYS A 56 -13.46 -5.66 3.57
N ASP A 57 -13.75 -6.93 3.35
CA ASP A 57 -13.76 -7.92 4.42
C ASP A 57 -12.36 -8.51 4.65
N PHE A 58 -12.17 -9.15 5.80
CA PHE A 58 -10.91 -9.79 6.15
C PHE A 58 -10.47 -10.83 5.12
N LYS A 59 -11.41 -11.62 4.58
CA LYS A 59 -11.11 -12.65 3.59
C LYS A 59 -10.47 -12.08 2.33
N SER A 60 -10.99 -10.95 1.84
CA SER A 60 -10.46 -10.25 0.67
C SER A 60 -9.05 -9.72 0.91
N ILE A 61 -8.80 -9.08 2.06
CA ILE A 61 -7.47 -8.56 2.40
C ILE A 61 -6.49 -9.71 2.65
N LYS A 62 -6.91 -10.75 3.37
CA LYS A 62 -6.09 -11.95 3.58
C LYS A 62 -5.66 -12.58 2.27
N SER A 63 -6.57 -12.71 1.29
CA SER A 63 -6.23 -13.25 -0.03
C SER A 63 -5.14 -12.44 -0.73
N GLN A 64 -5.16 -11.11 -0.62
CA GLN A 64 -4.10 -10.23 -1.16
C GLN A 64 -2.76 -10.45 -0.45
N ILE A 65 -2.78 -10.63 0.87
CA ILE A 65 -1.58 -10.91 1.66
C ILE A 65 -0.98 -12.25 1.28
N GLU A 66 -1.81 -13.31 1.22
CA GLU A 66 -1.36 -14.64 0.83
C GLU A 66 -0.76 -14.64 -0.57
N HIS A 67 -1.43 -13.99 -1.53
CA HIS A 67 -0.92 -13.88 -2.88
C HIS A 67 0.43 -13.14 -2.92
N ALA A 68 0.57 -12.02 -2.21
CA ALA A 68 1.83 -11.29 -2.15
C ALA A 68 2.95 -12.14 -1.51
N ARG A 69 2.64 -12.87 -0.43
CA ARG A 69 3.57 -13.77 0.24
C ARG A 69 4.05 -14.90 -0.67
N GLU A 70 3.13 -15.57 -1.37
CA GLU A 70 3.44 -16.66 -2.29
C GLU A 70 4.31 -16.21 -3.46
N GLN A 71 4.13 -14.98 -3.90
CA GLN A 71 4.88 -14.38 -4.99
C GLN A 71 6.16 -13.67 -4.53
N GLY A 72 6.45 -13.64 -3.23
CA GLY A 72 7.59 -12.90 -2.68
C GLY A 72 7.52 -11.39 -2.94
N LYS A 73 6.32 -10.80 -2.92
CA LYS A 73 6.07 -9.40 -3.25
C LYS A 73 5.83 -8.55 -2.00
N TRP A 74 6.00 -7.25 -2.16
CA TRP A 74 5.69 -6.27 -1.13
C TRP A 74 4.28 -5.72 -1.29
N LEU A 75 3.42 -5.94 -0.31
CA LEU A 75 2.08 -5.40 -0.24
C LEU A 75 2.04 -4.16 0.66
N ILE A 76 1.52 -3.05 0.16
CA ILE A 76 1.20 -1.86 0.95
C ILE A 76 -0.31 -1.80 1.09
N LEU A 77 -0.80 -1.75 2.32
CA LEU A 77 -2.21 -1.57 2.65
C LEU A 77 -2.47 -0.13 3.05
N GLY A 78 -3.56 0.43 2.59
CA GLY A 78 -4.01 1.79 2.91
C GLY A 78 -5.49 1.85 3.16
N GLY A 79 -5.92 2.79 3.98
CA GLY A 79 -7.32 3.08 4.28
C GLY A 79 -7.46 4.55 4.65
N HIS A 80 -8.71 5.00 4.86
CA HIS A 80 -9.02 6.37 5.23
C HIS A 80 -9.53 6.47 6.67
N GLU A 81 -10.80 6.13 6.87
CA GLU A 81 -11.45 6.22 8.18
C GLU A 81 -11.45 4.84 8.83
N ILE A 82 -11.24 4.79 10.15
CA ILE A 82 -11.38 3.56 10.93
C ILE A 82 -12.62 3.71 11.80
N GLY A 83 -13.53 2.75 11.74
CA GLY A 83 -14.77 2.79 12.53
C GLY A 83 -15.59 1.51 12.39
N HIS A 84 -16.74 1.52 13.09
CA HIS A 84 -17.70 0.42 13.06
C HIS A 84 -18.58 0.47 11.80
N LYS A 85 -19.13 -0.68 11.41
CA LYS A 85 -19.94 -0.85 10.18
C LYS A 85 -21.18 0.04 10.08
N GLU A 86 -21.66 0.56 11.20
CA GLU A 86 -22.82 1.47 11.26
C GLU A 86 -22.53 2.82 10.61
N ILE A 87 -21.25 3.19 10.50
CA ILE A 87 -20.84 4.43 9.84
C ILE A 87 -20.94 4.23 8.33
N LYS A 88 -21.88 4.95 7.72
CA LYS A 88 -22.12 4.88 6.25
C LYS A 88 -21.19 5.86 5.54
N THR A 89 -20.08 5.37 5.07
CA THR A 89 -19.11 6.11 4.22
C THR A 89 -18.47 5.15 3.23
N ASP A 90 -18.05 5.67 2.07
CA ASP A 90 -17.33 4.90 1.06
C ASP A 90 -15.83 4.69 1.43
N TYR A 91 -15.39 5.29 2.53
CA TYR A 91 -13.99 5.34 2.95
C TYR A 91 -13.74 4.67 4.29
N LEU A 92 -14.50 3.64 4.65
CA LEU A 92 -14.44 2.99 5.96
C LEU A 92 -13.57 1.74 5.93
N THR A 93 -12.49 1.75 6.69
CA THR A 93 -11.82 0.54 7.15
C THR A 93 -12.51 0.07 8.45
N ASN A 94 -13.21 -1.05 8.38
CA ASN A 94 -13.96 -1.59 9.51
C ASN A 94 -13.03 -2.05 10.62
N ILE A 95 -13.32 -1.68 11.89
CA ILE A 95 -12.45 -1.94 13.04
C ILE A 95 -12.34 -3.43 13.34
N GLU A 96 -13.44 -4.18 13.25
CA GLU A 96 -13.45 -5.63 13.51
C GLU A 96 -12.61 -6.37 12.45
N MET A 97 -12.71 -5.97 11.19
CA MET A 97 -11.85 -6.48 10.11
C MET A 97 -10.37 -6.16 10.38
N LEU A 98 -10.09 -4.95 10.86
CA LEU A 98 -8.72 -4.53 11.17
C LEU A 98 -8.13 -5.33 12.33
N GLU A 99 -8.93 -5.65 13.36
CA GLU A 99 -8.53 -6.49 14.49
C GLU A 99 -8.19 -7.91 14.01
N GLU A 100 -9.06 -8.54 13.21
CA GLU A 100 -8.78 -9.85 12.60
C GLU A 100 -7.50 -9.84 11.76
N LEU A 101 -7.28 -8.77 11.00
CA LEU A 101 -6.07 -8.57 10.20
C LEU A 101 -4.82 -8.48 11.08
N LEU A 102 -4.88 -7.70 12.16
CA LEU A 102 -3.76 -7.53 13.09
C LEU A 102 -3.40 -8.83 13.80
N ASP A 103 -4.39 -9.62 14.21
CA ASP A 103 -4.17 -10.94 14.81
C ASP A 103 -3.55 -11.90 13.80
N TYR A 104 -4.00 -11.86 12.57
CA TYR A 104 -3.46 -12.69 11.51
C TYR A 104 -2.00 -12.36 11.20
N ILE A 105 -1.65 -11.09 11.02
CA ILE A 105 -0.27 -10.69 10.68
C ILE A 105 0.71 -10.84 11.85
N LYS A 106 0.25 -10.73 13.10
CA LYS A 106 1.07 -10.94 14.30
C LYS A 106 1.39 -12.42 14.55
N ASN A 107 0.62 -13.34 14.00
CA ASN A 107 0.85 -14.76 14.20
C ASN A 107 2.16 -15.18 13.49
N PRO A 108 3.20 -15.62 14.23
CA PRO A 108 4.51 -15.92 13.65
C PRO A 108 4.49 -17.10 12.68
N THR A 109 3.47 -17.97 12.74
CA THR A 109 3.32 -19.08 11.81
C THR A 109 3.02 -18.62 10.39
N ASN A 110 2.44 -17.41 10.23
CA ASN A 110 2.12 -16.83 8.92
C ASN A 110 3.34 -16.23 8.21
N LYS A 111 4.47 -16.06 8.94
CA LYS A 111 5.75 -15.59 8.38
C LYS A 111 5.62 -14.27 7.60
N ILE A 112 4.86 -13.33 8.14
CA ILE A 112 4.63 -12.02 7.54
C ILE A 112 5.49 -11.00 8.29
N TRP A 113 6.35 -10.29 7.55
CA TRP A 113 7.05 -9.14 8.09
C TRP A 113 6.24 -7.87 7.84
N THR A 114 5.92 -7.14 8.90
CA THR A 114 5.16 -5.89 8.86
C THR A 114 6.01 -4.76 9.43
N ALA A 115 6.15 -3.68 8.68
CA ALA A 115 6.91 -2.51 9.09
C ALA A 115 6.42 -1.25 8.34
N PRO A 116 6.80 -0.05 8.77
CA PRO A 116 6.54 1.17 8.02
C PRO A 116 7.10 1.11 6.59
N VAL A 117 6.41 1.75 5.64
CA VAL A 117 6.81 1.74 4.21
C VAL A 117 8.28 2.15 4.00
N GLY A 118 8.76 3.14 4.74
CA GLY A 118 10.15 3.61 4.63
C GLY A 118 11.19 2.57 5.10
N GLU A 119 10.84 1.75 6.09
CA GLU A 119 11.72 0.70 6.61
C GLU A 119 11.86 -0.44 5.59
N ILE A 120 10.73 -0.95 5.08
CA ILE A 120 10.75 -2.00 4.06
C ILE A 120 11.45 -1.50 2.79
N ALA A 121 11.17 -0.27 2.36
CA ALA A 121 11.86 0.33 1.21
C ALA A 121 13.38 0.39 1.40
N SER A 122 13.83 0.76 2.59
CA SER A 122 15.27 0.81 2.92
C SER A 122 15.90 -0.59 2.88
N TYR A 123 15.21 -1.57 3.43
CA TYR A 123 15.63 -2.97 3.38
C TYR A 123 15.78 -3.47 1.93
N ILE A 124 14.76 -3.26 1.08
CA ILE A 124 14.80 -3.68 -0.31
C ILE A 124 15.93 -3.00 -1.08
N LYS A 125 16.13 -1.68 -0.89
CA LYS A 125 17.22 -0.93 -1.55
C LYS A 125 18.62 -1.44 -1.19
N VAL A 126 18.79 -1.94 0.03
CA VAL A 126 20.09 -2.47 0.47
C VAL A 126 20.32 -3.88 -0.07
N ASN A 127 19.29 -4.72 -0.09
CA ASN A 127 19.42 -6.15 -0.39
C ASN A 127 19.21 -6.51 -1.86
N ASN A 128 18.60 -5.63 -2.67
CA ASN A 128 18.42 -5.84 -4.12
C ASN A 128 19.50 -5.16 -4.98
N LYS A 129 20.64 -4.84 -4.42
CA LYS A 129 21.82 -4.36 -5.15
C LYS A 129 22.61 -5.55 -5.73
N ASN A 130 21.98 -6.32 -6.61
CA ASN A 130 22.70 -7.29 -7.45
C ASN A 130 22.49 -6.94 -8.91
#